data_cdefa9db66301f7ebb776e878e0a7884
#
_entry.id   cdefa9db66301f7ebb776e878e0a7884
#
_cell.length_a   1.000
_cell.length_b   1.000
_cell.length_c   1.000
_cell.angle_alpha   90.00
_cell.angle_beta   90.00
_cell.angle_gamma   90.00
#
_symmetry.space_group_name_H-M   'P 1'
#
loop_
_entity.id
_entity.type
_entity.pdbx_description
1 polymer ?
#
loop_
_entity_poly.entity_id
_entity_poly.type
_entity_poly.pdbx_seq_one_letter_code
_entity_poly.pdbx_strand_id
1 'polypeptide(L)'
;IGQAMDMLQEQTENKRLATAIKNANEGIRKGETLSSSMAAQKDVFPTMLDNMVEAGEASGSIDVAFDRMGTQFEKDAKLSGMMKKAMIYPCVVGVVAVAVIIVLMVVVVPTFSDMFTQIGTELPGLMKRIIATSDFIVTKWYIIIAVVAALVIGIKMFAKSIKGQEVFGKLAMKAPIFGNLTIKNACSKFARTMSTLL
;
A
#
# COMPACT_ATOMS: atom_id res chain seq x y z
N ILE A 1 -6.12 33.03 4.70
CA ILE A 1 -5.87 31.71 4.07
C ILE A 1 -4.63 31.79 3.17
N GLY A 2 -4.51 32.75 2.23
CA GLY A 2 -3.39 32.83 1.29
C GLY A 2 -2.00 32.89 1.96
N GLN A 3 -1.82 33.73 2.99
CA GLN A 3 -0.54 33.81 3.73
C GLN A 3 -0.20 32.48 4.44
N ALA A 4 -1.18 31.78 4.98
CA ALA A 4 -0.96 30.48 5.60
C ALA A 4 -0.52 29.44 4.56
N MET A 5 -1.10 29.47 3.37
CA MET A 5 -0.72 28.57 2.26
C MET A 5 0.70 28.86 1.75
N ASP A 6 1.11 30.15 1.69
CA ASP A 6 2.49 30.51 1.32
C ASP A 6 3.50 29.94 2.34
N MET A 7 3.24 30.11 3.64
CA MET A 7 4.09 29.53 4.69
C MET A 7 4.14 27.99 4.64
N LEU A 8 3.00 27.34 4.43
CA LEU A 8 2.94 25.89 4.30
C LEU A 8 3.73 25.38 3.08
N GLN A 9 3.69 26.12 1.97
CA GLN A 9 4.47 25.78 0.78
C GLN A 9 5.98 25.81 1.07
N GLU A 10 6.46 26.83 1.78
CA GLU A 10 7.88 26.97 2.12
C GLU A 10 8.36 25.92 3.13
N GLN A 11 7.51 25.53 4.08
CA GLN A 11 7.85 24.55 5.13
C GLN A 11 7.69 23.09 4.66
N THR A 12 7.09 22.86 3.49
CA THR A 12 6.79 21.51 3.00
C THR A 12 8.00 20.92 2.27
N GLU A 13 8.64 19.89 2.84
CA GLU A 13 9.77 19.17 2.22
C GLU A 13 9.36 18.37 0.97
N ASN A 14 8.13 17.90 0.93
CA ASN A 14 7.62 17.11 -0.19
C ASN A 14 7.29 17.99 -1.39
N LYS A 15 8.13 17.95 -2.43
CA LYS A 15 7.98 18.77 -3.64
C LYS A 15 6.61 18.64 -4.32
N ARG A 16 6.00 17.44 -4.32
CA ARG A 16 4.66 17.26 -4.92
C ARG A 16 3.58 17.96 -4.10
N LEU A 17 3.66 17.88 -2.78
CA LEU A 17 2.73 18.56 -1.88
C LEU A 17 2.93 20.07 -1.94
N ALA A 18 4.17 20.55 -1.93
CA ALA A 18 4.49 21.98 -2.07
C ALA A 18 3.94 22.58 -3.37
N THR A 19 4.06 21.83 -4.50
CA THR A 19 3.50 22.27 -5.79
C THR A 19 1.96 22.29 -5.75
N ALA A 20 1.32 21.29 -5.13
CA ALA A 20 -0.12 21.26 -5.01
C ALA A 20 -0.67 22.41 -4.13
N ILE A 21 0.01 22.70 -3.02
CA ILE A 21 -0.31 23.85 -2.15
C ILE A 21 -0.18 25.16 -2.93
N LYS A 22 0.90 25.33 -3.70
CA LYS A 22 1.09 26.50 -4.56
C LYS A 22 -0.06 26.66 -5.56
N ASN A 23 -0.40 25.61 -6.29
CA ASN A 23 -1.47 25.64 -7.29
C ASN A 23 -2.83 25.95 -6.65
N ALA A 24 -3.11 25.37 -5.47
CA ALA A 24 -4.33 25.67 -4.73
C ALA A 24 -4.36 27.14 -4.27
N ASN A 25 -3.22 27.68 -3.81
CA ASN A 25 -3.12 29.10 -3.43
C ASN A 25 -3.33 30.04 -4.62
N GLU A 26 -2.82 29.67 -5.81
CA GLU A 26 -3.07 30.44 -7.05
C GLU A 26 -4.56 30.45 -7.44
N GLY A 27 -5.28 29.32 -7.24
CA GLY A 27 -6.73 29.25 -7.44
C GLY A 27 -7.47 30.20 -6.48
N ILE A 28 -7.13 30.19 -5.19
CA ILE A 28 -7.72 31.08 -4.20
C ILE A 28 -7.50 32.55 -4.55
N ARG A 29 -6.30 32.90 -5.02
CA ARG A 29 -5.98 34.27 -5.46
C ARG A 29 -6.79 34.72 -6.69
N LYS A 30 -7.26 33.77 -7.50
CA LYS A 30 -8.16 34.01 -8.65
C LYS A 30 -9.63 34.07 -8.24
N GLY A 31 -9.94 33.88 -6.96
CA GLY A 31 -11.31 33.94 -6.42
C GLY A 31 -12.03 32.59 -6.37
N GLU A 32 -11.31 31.46 -6.63
CA GLU A 32 -11.88 30.13 -6.43
C GLU A 32 -11.99 29.79 -4.95
N THR A 33 -12.90 28.88 -4.61
CA THR A 33 -13.01 28.34 -3.24
C THR A 33 -11.78 27.49 -2.91
N LEU A 34 -11.44 27.38 -1.64
CA LEU A 34 -10.34 26.55 -1.17
C LEU A 34 -10.59 25.06 -1.52
N SER A 35 -11.80 24.58 -1.31
CA SER A 35 -12.20 23.21 -1.64
C SER A 35 -12.07 22.91 -3.14
N SER A 36 -12.52 23.81 -4.01
CA SER A 36 -12.40 23.67 -5.48
C SER A 36 -10.94 23.64 -5.91
N SER A 37 -10.12 24.56 -5.37
CA SER A 37 -8.69 24.66 -5.70
C SER A 37 -7.92 23.44 -5.23
N MET A 38 -8.28 22.83 -4.08
CA MET A 38 -7.71 21.57 -3.58
C MET A 38 -8.17 20.37 -4.39
N ALA A 39 -9.45 20.27 -4.72
CA ALA A 39 -10.02 19.18 -5.51
C ALA A 39 -9.43 19.11 -6.92
N ALA A 40 -8.96 20.23 -7.49
CA ALA A 40 -8.23 20.25 -8.76
C ALA A 40 -6.91 19.46 -8.68
N GLN A 41 -6.34 19.26 -7.49
CA GLN A 41 -5.08 18.53 -7.22
C GLN A 41 -5.35 17.07 -6.76
N LYS A 42 -6.22 16.35 -7.45
CA LYS A 42 -6.78 15.02 -7.09
C LYS A 42 -5.75 13.95 -6.67
N ASP A 43 -4.52 14.05 -7.18
CA ASP A 43 -3.47 13.07 -6.90
C ASP A 43 -2.72 13.33 -5.57
N VAL A 44 -2.96 14.47 -4.93
CA VAL A 44 -2.22 14.91 -3.75
C VAL A 44 -3.11 15.01 -2.53
N PHE A 45 -4.27 15.64 -2.65
CA PHE A 45 -5.23 15.76 -1.56
C PHE A 45 -6.22 14.59 -1.58
N PRO A 46 -6.43 13.90 -0.44
CA PRO A 46 -7.45 12.87 -0.33
C PRO A 46 -8.85 13.46 -0.44
N THR A 47 -9.73 12.81 -1.18
CA THR A 47 -11.14 13.24 -1.37
C THR A 47 -11.87 13.52 -0.05
N MET A 48 -11.52 12.81 1.02
CA MET A 48 -12.10 13.06 2.34
C MET A 48 -11.73 14.45 2.88
N LEU A 49 -10.51 14.91 2.62
CA LEU A 49 -10.07 16.26 3.01
C LEU A 49 -10.83 17.31 2.20
N ASP A 50 -10.94 17.12 0.87
CA ASP A 50 -11.64 18.05 -0.02
C ASP A 50 -13.11 18.23 0.42
N ASN A 51 -13.83 17.13 0.68
CA ASN A 51 -15.21 17.16 1.11
C ASN A 51 -15.38 17.82 2.51
N MET A 52 -14.43 17.59 3.43
CA MET A 52 -14.48 18.22 4.75
C MET A 52 -14.19 19.72 4.68
N VAL A 53 -13.27 20.14 3.81
CA VAL A 53 -12.98 21.55 3.57
C VAL A 53 -14.16 22.23 2.89
N GLU A 54 -14.82 21.58 1.91
CA GLU A 54 -16.03 22.08 1.27
C GLU A 54 -17.16 22.30 2.29
N ALA A 55 -17.41 21.34 3.18
CA ALA A 55 -18.37 21.48 4.24
C ALA A 55 -18.01 22.60 5.23
N GLY A 56 -16.72 22.73 5.56
CA GLY A 56 -16.19 23.80 6.42
C GLY A 56 -16.31 25.19 5.79
N GLU A 57 -16.09 25.31 4.47
CA GLU A 57 -16.30 26.56 3.72
C GLU A 57 -17.79 26.95 3.72
N ALA A 58 -18.68 26.01 3.44
CA ALA A 58 -20.12 26.26 3.40
C ALA A 58 -20.70 26.67 4.78
N SER A 59 -20.14 26.13 5.87
CA SER A 59 -20.56 26.45 7.24
C SER A 59 -19.77 27.57 7.91
N GLY A 60 -18.70 28.09 7.28
CA GLY A 60 -17.80 29.08 7.85
C GLY A 60 -16.88 28.55 8.96
N SER A 61 -16.75 27.22 9.11
CA SER A 61 -15.96 26.52 10.15
C SER A 61 -14.80 25.72 9.58
N ILE A 62 -14.00 26.36 8.73
CA ILE A 62 -12.84 25.73 8.06
C ILE A 62 -11.79 25.27 9.09
N ASP A 63 -11.59 26.03 10.15
CA ASP A 63 -10.69 25.72 11.27
C ASP A 63 -11.03 24.39 11.93
N VAL A 64 -12.30 24.15 12.21
CA VAL A 64 -12.79 22.89 12.76
C VAL A 64 -12.59 21.73 11.78
N ALA A 65 -12.80 21.97 10.49
CA ALA A 65 -12.59 20.96 9.45
C ALA A 65 -11.11 20.53 9.40
N PHE A 66 -10.17 21.47 9.41
CA PHE A 66 -8.74 21.17 9.41
C PHE A 66 -8.27 20.50 10.71
N ASP A 67 -8.70 20.93 11.86
CA ASP A 67 -8.36 20.31 13.15
C ASP A 67 -8.80 18.83 13.19
N ARG A 68 -10.03 18.56 12.78
CA ARG A 68 -10.55 17.17 12.69
C ARG A 68 -9.78 16.32 11.70
N MET A 69 -9.46 16.85 10.53
CA MET A 69 -8.69 16.13 9.52
C MET A 69 -7.25 15.91 9.97
N GLY A 70 -6.62 16.89 10.62
CA GLY A 70 -5.28 16.76 11.22
C GLY A 70 -5.26 15.60 12.23
N THR A 71 -6.19 15.58 13.16
CA THR A 71 -6.35 14.48 14.13
C THR A 71 -6.58 13.13 13.46
N GLN A 72 -7.38 13.09 12.39
CA GLN A 72 -7.62 11.84 11.65
C GLN A 72 -6.37 11.35 10.93
N PHE A 73 -5.66 12.23 10.24
CA PHE A 73 -4.41 11.85 9.55
C PHE A 73 -3.32 11.41 10.53
N GLU A 74 -3.23 12.05 11.70
CA GLU A 74 -2.29 11.62 12.74
C GLU A 74 -2.58 10.20 13.23
N LYS A 75 -3.85 9.86 13.45
CA LYS A 75 -4.27 8.50 13.81
C LYS A 75 -3.99 7.50 12.69
N ASP A 76 -4.31 7.84 11.45
CA ASP A 76 -4.06 6.98 10.28
C ASP A 76 -2.54 6.77 10.08
N ALA A 77 -1.72 7.79 10.30
CA ALA A 77 -0.26 7.69 10.25
C ALA A 77 0.30 6.78 11.35
N LYS A 78 -0.18 6.92 12.59
CA LYS A 78 0.18 6.04 13.72
C LYS A 78 -0.19 4.58 13.43
N LEU A 79 -1.39 4.32 12.96
CA LEU A 79 -1.85 2.98 12.58
C LEU A 79 -0.99 2.38 11.46
N SER A 80 -0.74 3.17 10.40
CA SER A 80 0.13 2.77 9.29
C SER A 80 1.56 2.46 9.76
N GLY A 81 2.09 3.26 10.68
CA GLY A 81 3.40 3.04 11.28
C GLY A 81 3.46 1.73 12.09
N MET A 82 2.45 1.45 12.90
CA MET A 82 2.35 0.20 13.66
C MET A 82 2.23 -1.01 12.72
N MET A 83 1.42 -0.92 11.68
CA MET A 83 1.27 -1.99 10.68
C MET A 83 2.59 -2.26 9.95
N LYS A 84 3.31 -1.22 9.53
CA LYS A 84 4.63 -1.36 8.89
C LYS A 84 5.63 -2.04 9.82
N LYS A 85 5.70 -1.64 11.09
CA LYS A 85 6.56 -2.28 12.09
C LYS A 85 6.21 -3.76 12.30
N ALA A 86 4.93 -4.09 12.39
CA ALA A 86 4.48 -5.48 12.52
C ALA A 86 4.83 -6.36 11.30
N MET A 87 4.86 -5.77 10.09
CA MET A 87 5.20 -6.49 8.86
C MET A 87 6.69 -6.77 8.68
N ILE A 88 7.58 -6.08 9.41
CA ILE A 88 9.03 -6.30 9.32
C ILE A 88 9.39 -7.73 9.68
N TYR A 89 8.86 -8.24 10.80
CA TYR A 89 9.18 -9.58 11.28
C TYR A 89 8.78 -10.70 10.27
N PRO A 90 7.53 -10.76 9.77
CA PRO A 90 7.17 -11.72 8.74
C PRO A 90 8.00 -11.61 7.45
N CYS A 91 8.36 -10.39 7.04
CA CYS A 91 9.21 -10.19 5.86
C CYS A 91 10.62 -10.75 6.09
N VAL A 92 11.25 -10.48 7.23
CA VAL A 92 12.58 -10.99 7.56
C VAL A 92 12.58 -12.51 7.60
N VAL A 93 11.62 -13.10 8.32
CA VAL A 93 11.49 -14.57 8.42
C VAL A 93 11.26 -15.18 7.02
N GLY A 94 10.41 -14.56 6.20
CA GLY A 94 10.17 -15.02 4.84
C GLY A 94 11.43 -15.00 3.97
N VAL A 95 12.21 -13.93 4.04
CA VAL A 95 13.48 -13.82 3.28
C VAL A 95 14.48 -14.87 3.74
N VAL A 96 14.64 -15.09 5.05
CA VAL A 96 15.53 -16.12 5.59
C VAL A 96 15.07 -17.52 5.17
N ALA A 97 13.78 -17.82 5.26
CA ALA A 97 13.24 -19.11 4.83
C ALA A 97 13.52 -19.38 3.34
N VAL A 98 13.29 -18.39 2.48
CA VAL A 98 13.59 -18.50 1.04
C VAL A 98 15.08 -18.70 0.81
N ALA A 99 15.95 -17.98 1.51
CA ALA A 99 17.40 -18.14 1.40
C ALA A 99 17.84 -19.57 1.78
N VAL A 100 17.32 -20.11 2.88
CA VAL A 100 17.61 -21.48 3.31
C VAL A 100 17.14 -22.51 2.26
N ILE A 101 15.94 -22.35 1.72
CA ILE A 101 15.44 -23.23 0.65
C ILE A 101 16.35 -23.19 -0.58
N ILE A 102 16.80 -22.00 -0.99
CA ILE A 102 17.73 -21.86 -2.13
C ILE A 102 19.05 -22.59 -1.84
N VAL A 103 19.62 -22.41 -0.64
CA VAL A 103 20.87 -23.11 -0.26
C VAL A 103 20.67 -24.63 -0.29
N LEU A 104 19.57 -25.13 0.26
CA LEU A 104 19.27 -26.57 0.21
C LEU A 104 19.15 -27.09 -1.23
N MET A 105 18.48 -26.34 -2.09
CA MET A 105 18.31 -26.71 -3.50
C MET A 105 19.62 -26.68 -4.30
N VAL A 106 20.49 -25.71 -4.02
CA VAL A 106 21.74 -25.52 -4.79
C VAL A 106 22.87 -26.42 -4.31
N VAL A 107 22.91 -26.72 -2.99
CA VAL A 107 24.04 -27.44 -2.38
C VAL A 107 23.66 -28.88 -2.01
N VAL A 108 22.57 -29.04 -1.27
CA VAL A 108 22.21 -30.33 -0.67
C VAL A 108 21.62 -31.30 -1.70
N VAL A 109 20.71 -30.82 -2.53
CA VAL A 109 20.04 -31.68 -3.54
C VAL A 109 21.03 -32.27 -4.55
N PRO A 110 21.97 -31.51 -5.16
CA PRO A 110 22.99 -32.11 -6.05
C PRO A 110 23.88 -33.12 -5.33
N THR A 111 24.32 -32.85 -4.10
CA THR A 111 25.16 -33.76 -3.33
C THR A 111 24.49 -35.12 -3.14
N PHE A 112 23.20 -35.14 -2.83
CA PHE A 112 22.44 -36.41 -2.75
C PHE A 112 22.33 -37.10 -4.12
N SER A 113 22.09 -36.33 -5.19
CA SER A 113 22.02 -36.87 -6.55
C SER A 113 23.30 -37.64 -6.92
N ASP A 114 24.45 -37.01 -6.65
CA ASP A 114 25.79 -37.60 -6.92
C ASP A 114 26.01 -38.88 -6.09
N MET A 115 25.61 -38.89 -4.81
CA MET A 115 25.72 -40.10 -3.96
C MET A 115 24.91 -41.28 -4.53
N PHE A 116 23.66 -41.05 -4.93
CA PHE A 116 22.83 -42.10 -5.52
C PHE A 116 23.39 -42.63 -6.84
N THR A 117 23.96 -41.75 -7.65
CA THR A 117 24.62 -42.12 -8.90
C THR A 117 25.83 -43.01 -8.66
N GLN A 118 26.64 -42.73 -7.63
CA GLN A 118 27.81 -43.54 -7.25
C GLN A 118 27.45 -44.92 -6.73
N ILE A 119 26.30 -45.07 -6.07
CA ILE A 119 25.84 -46.38 -5.54
C ILE A 119 25.14 -47.22 -6.64
N GLY A 120 24.89 -46.64 -7.81
CA GLY A 120 24.27 -47.33 -8.95
C GLY A 120 22.79 -47.65 -8.74
N THR A 121 22.12 -46.99 -7.79
CA THR A 121 20.69 -47.16 -7.47
C THR A 121 19.86 -46.08 -8.15
N GLU A 122 18.68 -46.46 -8.68
CA GLU A 122 17.78 -45.49 -9.26
C GLU A 122 17.22 -44.54 -8.15
N LEU A 123 17.23 -43.25 -8.45
CA LEU A 123 16.62 -42.24 -7.59
C LEU A 123 15.11 -42.47 -7.40
N PRO A 124 14.59 -42.41 -6.16
CA PRO A 124 13.17 -42.45 -5.92
C PRO A 124 12.44 -41.37 -6.74
N GLY A 125 11.22 -41.67 -7.23
CA GLY A 125 10.49 -40.78 -8.14
C GLY A 125 10.21 -39.39 -7.55
N LEU A 126 10.11 -39.29 -6.22
CA LEU A 126 9.94 -38.02 -5.51
C LEU A 126 11.23 -37.16 -5.58
N MET A 127 12.41 -37.81 -5.47
CA MET A 127 13.71 -37.16 -5.59
C MET A 127 13.97 -36.65 -7.00
N LYS A 128 13.58 -37.41 -8.03
CA LYS A 128 13.65 -36.97 -9.44
C LYS A 128 12.87 -35.67 -9.66
N ARG A 129 11.68 -35.51 -9.03
CA ARG A 129 10.89 -34.27 -9.10
C ARG A 129 11.55 -33.09 -8.36
N ILE A 130 12.14 -33.34 -7.21
CA ILE A 130 12.85 -32.31 -6.43
C ILE A 130 14.06 -31.80 -7.21
N ILE A 131 14.85 -32.71 -7.80
CA ILE A 131 16.02 -32.36 -8.63
C ILE A 131 15.59 -31.55 -9.85
N ALA A 132 14.56 -32.00 -10.59
CA ALA A 132 14.04 -31.25 -11.73
C ALA A 132 13.56 -29.84 -11.36
N THR A 133 12.96 -29.68 -10.17
CA THR A 133 12.54 -28.38 -9.64
C THR A 133 13.76 -27.53 -9.26
N SER A 134 14.79 -28.14 -8.66
CA SER A 134 16.05 -27.48 -8.32
C SER A 134 16.75 -26.95 -9.55
N ASP A 135 16.93 -27.79 -10.57
CA ASP A 135 17.54 -27.41 -11.84
C ASP A 135 16.78 -26.29 -12.54
N PHE A 136 15.45 -26.33 -12.50
CA PHE A 136 14.62 -25.26 -13.02
C PHE A 136 14.83 -23.94 -12.26
N ILE A 137 14.90 -23.97 -10.94
CA ILE A 137 15.14 -22.78 -10.11
C ILE A 137 16.53 -22.20 -10.36
N VAL A 138 17.56 -23.06 -10.39
CA VAL A 138 18.95 -22.64 -10.57
C VAL A 138 19.20 -22.11 -11.98
N THR A 139 18.68 -22.80 -13.00
CA THR A 139 18.92 -22.43 -14.40
C THR A 139 18.03 -21.29 -14.87
N LYS A 140 16.82 -21.17 -14.35
CA LYS A 140 15.81 -20.22 -14.86
C LYS A 140 15.33 -19.22 -13.79
N TRP A 141 16.19 -18.88 -12.84
CA TRP A 141 15.91 -17.93 -11.76
C TRP A 141 15.39 -16.57 -12.26
N TYR A 142 15.89 -16.12 -13.42
CA TYR A 142 15.47 -14.88 -14.06
C TYR A 142 13.99 -14.93 -14.51
N ILE A 143 13.48 -16.10 -14.92
CA ILE A 143 12.07 -16.28 -15.28
C ILE A 143 11.19 -16.17 -14.04
N ILE A 144 11.64 -16.73 -12.92
CA ILE A 144 10.91 -16.64 -11.63
C ILE A 144 10.80 -15.18 -11.21
N ILE A 145 11.90 -14.43 -11.28
CA ILE A 145 11.90 -12.98 -10.98
C ILE A 145 10.99 -12.22 -11.95
N ALA A 146 11.06 -12.52 -13.25
CA ALA A 146 10.21 -11.87 -14.24
C ALA A 146 8.71 -12.14 -14.00
N VAL A 147 8.35 -13.39 -13.68
CA VAL A 147 6.97 -13.76 -13.36
C VAL A 147 6.50 -13.06 -12.08
N VAL A 148 7.30 -13.06 -11.01
CA VAL A 148 6.97 -12.36 -9.76
C VAL A 148 6.83 -10.86 -9.99
N ALA A 149 7.74 -10.25 -10.74
CA ALA A 149 7.66 -8.82 -11.09
C ALA A 149 6.40 -8.52 -11.92
N ALA A 150 6.10 -9.33 -12.94
CA ALA A 150 4.90 -9.18 -13.76
C ALA A 150 3.61 -9.34 -12.92
N LEU A 151 3.61 -10.28 -11.98
CA LEU A 151 2.48 -10.53 -11.07
C LEU A 151 2.28 -9.35 -10.11
N VAL A 152 3.35 -8.79 -9.54
CA VAL A 152 3.30 -7.61 -8.67
C VAL A 152 2.83 -6.37 -9.46
N ILE A 153 3.34 -6.17 -10.67
CA ILE A 153 2.92 -5.06 -11.54
C ILE A 153 1.46 -5.24 -11.95
N GLY A 154 1.06 -6.45 -12.34
CA GLY A 154 -0.32 -6.79 -12.70
C GLY A 154 -1.29 -6.53 -11.54
N ILE A 155 -0.97 -6.98 -10.33
CA ILE A 155 -1.77 -6.71 -9.13
C ILE A 155 -1.87 -5.20 -8.85
N LYS A 156 -0.76 -4.45 -8.96
CA LYS A 156 -0.78 -2.99 -8.75
C LYS A 156 -1.60 -2.26 -9.81
N MET A 157 -1.50 -2.65 -11.07
CA MET A 157 -2.31 -2.08 -12.15
C MET A 157 -3.79 -2.42 -11.97
N PHE A 158 -4.10 -3.68 -11.63
CA PHE A 158 -5.46 -4.11 -11.36
C PHE A 158 -6.05 -3.41 -10.13
N ALA A 159 -5.28 -3.25 -9.06
CA ALA A 159 -5.71 -2.53 -7.84
C ALA A 159 -6.01 -1.03 -8.09
N LYS A 160 -5.36 -0.40 -9.08
CA LYS A 160 -5.67 0.97 -9.51
C LYS A 160 -6.91 1.07 -10.41
N SER A 161 -7.34 -0.02 -11.03
CA SER A 161 -8.54 -0.05 -11.86
C SER A 161 -9.81 0.04 -11.01
N ILE A 162 -10.85 0.72 -11.53
CA ILE A 162 -12.15 0.88 -10.86
C ILE A 162 -12.74 -0.50 -10.48
N LYS A 163 -12.65 -1.47 -11.38
CA LYS A 163 -13.08 -2.86 -11.12
C LYS A 163 -12.21 -3.56 -10.07
N GLY A 164 -10.92 -3.27 -10.06
CA GLY A 164 -9.99 -3.81 -9.06
C GLY A 164 -10.28 -3.30 -7.66
N GLN A 165 -10.59 -2.02 -7.51
CA GLN A 165 -10.96 -1.42 -6.21
C GLN A 165 -12.22 -2.06 -5.63
N GLU A 166 -13.23 -2.36 -6.44
CA GLU A 166 -14.42 -3.08 -5.97
C GLU A 166 -14.12 -4.52 -5.54
N VAL A 167 -13.31 -5.25 -6.31
CA VAL A 167 -12.93 -6.64 -5.99
C VAL A 167 -12.07 -6.69 -4.74
N PHE A 168 -11.07 -5.83 -4.62
CA PHE A 168 -10.24 -5.74 -3.42
C PHE A 168 -11.03 -5.27 -2.19
N GLY A 169 -11.97 -4.32 -2.35
CA GLY A 169 -12.88 -3.91 -1.29
C GLY A 169 -13.75 -5.08 -0.78
N LYS A 170 -14.36 -5.84 -1.69
CA LYS A 170 -15.16 -7.04 -1.34
C LYS A 170 -14.31 -8.13 -0.71
N LEU A 171 -13.09 -8.34 -1.19
CA LEU A 171 -12.17 -9.34 -0.65
C LEU A 171 -11.65 -8.93 0.74
N ALA A 172 -11.34 -7.66 0.95
CA ALA A 172 -10.94 -7.13 2.25
C ALA A 172 -12.05 -7.28 3.30
N MET A 173 -13.31 -7.08 2.92
CA MET A 173 -14.46 -7.29 3.81
C MET A 173 -14.71 -8.77 4.13
N LYS A 174 -14.38 -9.69 3.21
CA LYS A 174 -14.54 -11.14 3.39
C LYS A 174 -13.35 -11.81 4.09
N ALA A 175 -12.21 -11.12 4.20
CA ALA A 175 -11.03 -11.67 4.86
C ALA A 175 -11.28 -11.94 6.35
N PRO A 176 -11.01 -13.15 6.86
CA PRO A 176 -11.42 -13.58 8.21
C PRO A 176 -10.78 -12.76 9.34
N ILE A 177 -9.62 -12.13 9.09
CA ILE A 177 -8.89 -11.32 10.09
C ILE A 177 -9.12 -9.82 9.87
N PHE A 178 -9.13 -9.37 8.60
CA PHE A 178 -9.20 -7.95 8.24
C PHE A 178 -10.64 -7.45 7.99
N GLY A 179 -11.59 -8.34 7.71
CA GLY A 179 -12.97 -7.96 7.41
C GLY A 179 -13.64 -7.19 8.55
N ASN A 180 -13.56 -7.71 9.77
CA ASN A 180 -14.11 -7.05 10.96
C ASN A 180 -13.43 -5.69 11.24
N LEU A 181 -12.15 -5.57 11.01
CA LEU A 181 -11.40 -4.32 11.18
C LEU A 181 -11.81 -3.28 10.13
N THR A 182 -11.94 -3.70 8.88
CA THR A 182 -12.36 -2.84 7.76
C THR A 182 -13.79 -2.31 7.97
N ILE A 183 -14.72 -3.19 8.37
CA ILE A 183 -16.12 -2.82 8.64
C ILE A 183 -16.20 -1.85 9.83
N LYS A 184 -15.55 -2.17 10.95
CA LYS A 184 -15.55 -1.29 12.14
C LYS A 184 -14.94 0.08 11.85
N ASN A 185 -13.86 0.12 11.05
CA ASN A 185 -13.23 1.38 10.64
C ASN A 185 -14.13 2.20 9.70
N ALA A 186 -14.81 1.55 8.75
CA ALA A 186 -15.77 2.21 7.87
C ALA A 186 -16.98 2.75 8.65
N CYS A 187 -17.56 1.95 9.55
CA CYS A 187 -18.67 2.40 10.41
C CYS A 187 -18.27 3.56 11.33
N SER A 188 -17.06 3.50 11.90
CA SER A 188 -16.55 4.59 12.74
C SER A 188 -16.33 5.88 11.96
N LYS A 189 -15.79 5.79 10.73
CA LYS A 189 -15.64 6.95 9.84
C LYS A 189 -17.01 7.54 9.46
N PHE A 190 -17.96 6.69 9.09
CA PHE A 190 -19.33 7.11 8.76
C PHE A 190 -20.04 7.81 9.94
N ALA A 191 -20.03 7.18 11.11
CA ALA A 191 -20.66 7.76 12.31
C ALA A 191 -20.05 9.11 12.70
N ARG A 192 -18.73 9.24 12.56
CA ARG A 192 -18.01 10.49 12.84
C ARG A 192 -18.34 11.59 11.82
N THR A 193 -18.43 11.24 10.54
CA THR A 193 -18.83 12.18 9.48
C THR A 193 -20.27 12.66 9.68
N MET A 194 -21.18 11.73 10.01
CA MET A 194 -22.57 12.08 10.33
C MET A 194 -22.70 12.99 11.57
N SER A 195 -21.94 12.70 12.63
CA SER A 195 -21.88 13.57 13.82
C SER A 195 -21.28 14.95 13.57
N THR A 196 -20.69 15.18 12.40
CA THR A 196 -20.09 16.47 12.02
C THR A 196 -21.04 17.30 11.18
N LEU A 197 -22.00 16.64 10.51
CA LEU A 197 -23.01 17.29 9.64
C LEU A 197 -24.30 17.62 10.39
N LEU A 198 -24.49 17.11 11.60
CA LEU A 198 -25.58 17.43 12.55
C LEU A 198 -25.11 18.43 13.59
#